data_05ebd5d21dfb0580c7dad0b09bea5045
#
_entry.id   05ebd5d21dfb0580c7dad0b09bea5045
#
_cell.length_a   1.000
_cell.length_b   1.000
_cell.length_c   1.000
_cell.angle_alpha   90.00
_cell.angle_beta   90.00
_cell.angle_gamma   90.00
#
_symmetry.space_group_name_H-M   'P 1'
#
loop_
_entity.id
_entity.type
_entity.pdbx_description
1 polymer ?
#
loop_
_entity_poly.entity_id
_entity_poly.type
_entity_poly.pdbx_seq_one_letter_code
_entity_poly.pdbx_strand_id
1 'polypeptide(L)'
;MAQVTGFFHAGITVKDMDVSLPFYRDALGLEVAFERVLGADYLRTVLALPLTDIRIVYLHIPGGGYVELLEYHGLETMTAASRPCDFGAGHLCLYVDDIDSLVDNAFAMGYHARSEGCVDITAGPNAGARSIYLLDPDGYAIELFQKAGVPAPDSPTG
;
A
#
# COMPACT_ATOMS: atom_id res chain seq x y z
N MET A 1 23.16 22.07 9.49
CA MET A 1 21.71 22.07 9.19
C MET A 1 21.19 20.66 9.41
N ALA A 2 20.00 20.49 10.00
CA ALA A 2 19.36 19.17 10.11
C ALA A 2 18.97 18.65 8.73
N GLN A 3 19.02 17.34 8.51
CA GLN A 3 18.73 16.69 7.23
C GLN A 3 17.85 15.46 7.44
N VAL A 4 17.02 15.15 6.43
CA VAL A 4 16.34 13.85 6.34
C VAL A 4 17.41 12.79 6.02
N THR A 5 17.46 11.72 6.80
CA THR A 5 18.50 10.68 6.70
C THR A 5 18.03 9.40 6.02
N GLY A 6 16.71 9.23 5.80
CA GLY A 6 16.16 8.05 5.13
C GLY A 6 14.65 7.99 5.17
N PHE A 7 14.12 6.94 4.57
CA PHE A 7 12.70 6.57 4.61
C PHE A 7 12.50 5.46 5.64
N PHE A 8 11.49 5.59 6.49
CA PHE A 8 11.17 4.58 7.48
C PHE A 8 9.91 3.79 7.09
N HIS A 9 8.76 4.44 7.01
CA HIS A 9 7.51 3.80 6.60
C HIS A 9 6.56 4.76 5.88
N ALA A 10 5.60 4.18 5.17
CA ALA A 10 4.37 4.83 4.75
C ALA A 10 3.23 4.34 5.65
N GLY A 11 2.60 5.26 6.41
CA GLY A 11 1.46 4.94 7.26
C GLY A 11 0.15 5.00 6.46
N ILE A 12 -0.66 3.95 6.56
CA ILE A 12 -1.96 3.83 5.90
C ILE A 12 -2.99 3.45 6.95
N THR A 13 -3.97 4.32 7.15
CA THR A 13 -5.07 4.06 8.08
C THR A 13 -6.09 3.14 7.42
N VAL A 14 -6.42 2.05 8.11
CA VAL A 14 -7.42 1.07 7.67
C VAL A 14 -8.59 1.05 8.64
N LYS A 15 -9.77 0.76 8.13
CA LYS A 15 -10.99 0.67 8.94
C LYS A 15 -11.01 -0.60 9.80
N ASP A 16 -10.55 -1.70 9.23
CA ASP A 16 -10.55 -3.04 9.83
C ASP A 16 -9.31 -3.80 9.33
N MET A 17 -8.41 -4.12 10.28
CA MET A 17 -7.15 -4.78 9.98
C MET A 17 -7.35 -6.18 9.39
N ASP A 18 -8.34 -6.92 9.86
CA ASP A 18 -8.58 -8.29 9.40
C ASP A 18 -9.13 -8.33 7.96
N VAL A 19 -9.73 -7.22 7.51
CA VAL A 19 -10.18 -7.03 6.11
C VAL A 19 -9.04 -6.52 5.23
N SER A 20 -8.23 -5.59 5.73
CA SER A 20 -7.22 -4.89 4.90
C SER A 20 -5.89 -5.63 4.84
N LEU A 21 -5.45 -6.30 5.91
CA LEU A 21 -4.17 -7.01 5.94
C LEU A 21 -4.02 -8.08 4.83
N PRO A 22 -5.04 -8.87 4.47
CA PRO A 22 -4.95 -9.82 3.35
C PRO A 22 -4.62 -9.17 2.00
N PHE A 23 -5.06 -7.94 1.73
CA PHE A 23 -4.68 -7.21 0.52
C PHE A 23 -3.15 -7.01 0.46
N TYR A 24 -2.56 -6.49 1.51
CA TYR A 24 -1.12 -6.20 1.55
C TYR A 24 -0.26 -7.46 1.65
N ARG A 25 -0.68 -8.41 2.49
CA ARG A 25 0.08 -9.65 2.73
C ARG A 25 -0.09 -10.67 1.61
N ASP A 26 -1.33 -10.97 1.22
CA ASP A 26 -1.64 -12.11 0.37
C ASP A 26 -1.77 -11.72 -1.12
N ALA A 27 -2.36 -10.55 -1.42
CA ALA A 27 -2.47 -10.10 -2.80
C ALA A 27 -1.17 -9.42 -3.30
N LEU A 28 -0.51 -8.59 -2.46
CA LEU A 28 0.74 -7.93 -2.83
C LEU A 28 2.00 -8.70 -2.41
N GLY A 29 1.88 -9.76 -1.60
CA GLY A 29 3.00 -10.59 -1.18
C GLY A 29 3.95 -9.94 -0.18
N LEU A 30 3.51 -8.91 0.57
CA LEU A 30 4.36 -8.24 1.56
C LEU A 30 4.42 -9.07 2.86
N GLU A 31 5.62 -9.24 3.41
CA GLU A 31 5.82 -9.99 4.65
C GLU A 31 5.51 -9.16 5.88
N VAL A 32 4.73 -9.71 6.82
CA VAL A 32 4.48 -9.09 8.12
C VAL A 32 5.75 -9.13 8.96
N ALA A 33 6.29 -7.95 9.28
CA ALA A 33 7.46 -7.80 10.15
C ALA A 33 7.08 -7.89 11.63
N PHE A 34 6.00 -7.23 12.03
CA PHE A 34 5.40 -7.37 13.35
C PHE A 34 3.97 -6.81 13.40
N GLU A 35 3.25 -7.23 14.44
CA GLU A 35 1.92 -6.73 14.78
C GLU A 35 1.85 -6.41 16.29
N ARG A 36 1.16 -5.32 16.64
CA ARG A 36 1.00 -4.89 18.03
C ARG A 36 -0.22 -4.01 18.22
N VAL A 37 -0.82 -4.10 19.42
CA VAL A 37 -1.78 -3.11 19.92
C VAL A 37 -1.07 -2.18 20.89
N LEU A 38 -1.16 -0.87 20.68
CA LEU A 38 -0.52 0.16 21.49
C LEU A 38 -1.56 1.16 22.02
N GLY A 39 -1.65 1.29 23.35
CA GLY A 39 -2.53 2.24 24.05
C GLY A 39 -1.77 3.26 24.90
N ALA A 40 -0.61 3.73 24.45
CA ALA A 40 0.25 4.61 25.22
C ALA A 40 -0.13 6.09 25.08
N ASP A 41 0.04 6.86 26.16
CA ASP A 41 -0.32 8.29 26.21
C ASP A 41 0.43 9.15 25.19
N TYR A 42 1.67 8.79 24.83
CA TYR A 42 2.43 9.53 23.82
C TYR A 42 1.77 9.51 22.45
N LEU A 43 1.00 8.44 22.12
CA LEU A 43 0.26 8.36 20.84
C LEU A 43 -0.83 9.43 20.77
N ARG A 44 -1.57 9.64 21.87
CA ARG A 44 -2.57 10.71 21.96
C ARG A 44 -1.95 12.09 21.79
N THR A 45 -0.74 12.26 22.31
CA THR A 45 -0.01 13.53 22.22
C THR A 45 0.51 13.77 20.81
N VAL A 46 1.17 12.80 20.19
CA VAL A 46 1.80 12.99 18.86
C VAL A 46 0.76 13.09 17.75
N LEU A 47 -0.36 12.37 17.89
CA LEU A 47 -1.45 12.36 16.92
C LEU A 47 -2.51 13.45 17.19
N ALA A 48 -2.51 14.04 18.40
CA ALA A 48 -3.54 14.98 18.87
C ALA A 48 -4.97 14.42 18.75
N LEU A 49 -5.13 13.10 19.02
CA LEU A 49 -6.40 12.38 18.93
C LEU A 49 -6.75 11.69 20.25
N PRO A 50 -8.04 11.66 20.67
CA PRO A 50 -8.48 11.02 21.90
C PRO A 50 -8.71 9.51 21.73
N LEU A 51 -7.82 8.81 21.05
CA LEU A 51 -7.91 7.37 20.80
C LEU A 51 -7.75 6.54 22.08
N THR A 52 -8.30 5.34 22.10
CA THR A 52 -8.05 4.35 23.16
C THR A 52 -6.72 3.64 22.94
N ASP A 53 -6.59 3.04 21.77
CA ASP A 53 -5.40 2.34 21.30
C ASP A 53 -5.38 2.28 19.77
N ILE A 54 -4.27 1.77 19.22
CA ILE A 54 -4.09 1.54 17.78
C ILE A 54 -3.58 0.11 17.61
N ARG A 55 -4.20 -0.66 16.73
CA ARG A 55 -3.62 -1.90 16.21
C ARG A 55 -2.73 -1.53 15.04
N ILE A 56 -1.47 -1.92 15.10
CA ILE A 56 -0.44 -1.57 14.13
C ILE A 56 0.14 -2.84 13.54
N VAL A 57 0.24 -2.89 12.21
CA VAL A 57 0.94 -3.94 11.48
C VAL A 57 1.99 -3.30 10.57
N TYR A 58 3.24 -3.74 10.71
CA TYR A 58 4.31 -3.36 9.79
C TYR A 58 4.53 -4.48 8.78
N LEU A 59 4.50 -4.14 7.49
CA LEU A 59 4.85 -5.05 6.41
C LEU A 59 6.14 -4.57 5.75
N HIS A 60 7.08 -5.48 5.54
CA HIS A 60 8.38 -5.16 4.97
C HIS A 60 8.28 -4.87 3.46
N ILE A 61 8.86 -3.75 3.01
CA ILE A 61 9.04 -3.45 1.59
C ILE A 61 10.42 -3.94 1.16
N PRO A 62 10.53 -4.88 0.19
CA PRO A 62 11.82 -5.26 -0.37
C PRO A 62 12.59 -4.04 -0.87
N GLY A 63 13.85 -3.92 -0.46
CA GLY A 63 14.67 -2.74 -0.78
C GLY A 63 14.70 -1.64 0.28
N GLY A 64 13.85 -1.72 1.30
CA GLY A 64 13.92 -0.89 2.51
C GLY A 64 12.63 -0.15 2.86
N GLY A 65 12.41 0.00 4.15
CA GLY A 65 11.21 0.62 4.72
C GLY A 65 10.05 -0.35 4.89
N TYR A 66 8.91 0.21 5.31
CA TYR A 66 7.72 -0.56 5.66
C TYR A 66 6.46 0.11 5.13
N VAL A 67 5.42 -0.69 4.93
CA VAL A 67 4.03 -0.24 5.01
C VAL A 67 3.60 -0.40 6.47
N GLU A 68 3.10 0.67 7.09
CA GLU A 68 2.50 0.64 8.42
C GLU A 68 0.99 0.74 8.28
N LEU A 69 0.27 -0.33 8.59
CA LEU A 69 -1.18 -0.30 8.67
C LEU A 69 -1.61 0.09 10.08
N LEU A 70 -2.59 0.99 10.19
CA LEU A 70 -3.05 1.61 11.43
C LEU A 70 -4.57 1.48 11.54
N GLU A 71 -5.05 0.70 12.51
CA GLU A 71 -6.47 0.62 12.87
C GLU A 71 -6.68 1.34 14.22
N TYR A 72 -7.42 2.45 14.18
CA TYR A 72 -7.64 3.31 15.35
C TYR A 72 -8.89 2.90 16.11
N HIS A 73 -8.79 2.81 17.46
CA HIS A 73 -9.90 2.47 18.34
C HIS A 73 -10.28 3.61 19.29
N GLY A 74 -11.55 3.61 19.73
CA GLY A 74 -12.07 4.54 20.71
C GLY A 74 -12.42 5.93 20.16
N LEU A 75 -12.49 6.08 18.83
CA LEU A 75 -12.93 7.30 18.19
C LEU A 75 -13.73 7.00 16.91
N GLU A 76 -14.54 7.97 16.48
CA GLU A 76 -15.23 7.88 15.21
C GLU A 76 -14.24 8.11 14.07
N THR A 77 -14.26 7.22 13.07
CA THR A 77 -13.43 7.31 11.87
C THR A 77 -14.30 7.51 10.63
N MET A 78 -13.78 8.21 9.62
CA MET A 78 -14.47 8.48 8.37
C MET A 78 -13.59 8.06 7.20
N THR A 79 -14.21 7.68 6.09
CA THR A 79 -13.47 7.37 4.85
C THR A 79 -12.82 8.64 4.30
N ALA A 80 -11.51 8.57 4.06
CA ALA A 80 -10.74 9.62 3.40
C ALA A 80 -10.62 9.36 1.88
N ALA A 81 -11.65 8.78 1.25
CA ALA A 81 -11.64 8.47 -0.18
C ALA A 81 -11.43 9.75 -1.00
N SER A 82 -10.35 9.79 -1.77
CA SER A 82 -9.99 10.93 -2.61
C SER A 82 -9.65 10.46 -4.02
N ARG A 83 -9.87 11.34 -5.00
CA ARG A 83 -9.36 11.11 -6.36
C ARG A 83 -7.87 11.48 -6.39
N PRO A 84 -7.06 10.91 -7.27
CA PRO A 84 -5.64 11.24 -7.36
C PRO A 84 -5.33 12.72 -7.61
N CYS A 85 -6.31 13.48 -8.12
CA CYS A 85 -6.21 14.91 -8.40
C CYS A 85 -6.65 15.82 -7.24
N ASP A 86 -7.18 15.28 -6.15
CA ASP A 86 -7.64 16.08 -5.01
C ASP A 86 -6.44 16.46 -4.12
N PHE A 87 -6.44 17.70 -3.62
CA PHE A 87 -5.33 18.18 -2.77
C PHE A 87 -5.23 17.37 -1.48
N GLY A 88 -4.02 16.90 -1.17
CA GLY A 88 -3.76 16.06 -0.02
C GLY A 88 -3.92 14.55 -0.29
N ALA A 89 -4.45 14.16 -1.47
CA ALA A 89 -4.44 12.76 -1.88
C ALA A 89 -3.00 12.28 -2.10
N GLY A 90 -2.73 11.05 -1.68
CA GLY A 90 -1.47 10.38 -1.90
C GLY A 90 -1.69 8.95 -2.38
N HIS A 91 -0.65 8.33 -2.85
CA HIS A 91 -0.58 6.90 -3.13
C HIS A 91 0.81 6.38 -2.78
N LEU A 92 0.93 5.09 -2.56
CA LEU A 92 2.21 4.40 -2.45
C LEU A 92 2.50 3.72 -3.80
N CYS A 93 3.71 3.91 -4.32
CA CYS A 93 4.16 3.25 -5.55
C CYS A 93 5.20 2.18 -5.22
N LEU A 94 4.96 0.95 -5.67
CA LEU A 94 5.83 -0.20 -5.45
C LEU A 94 6.35 -0.73 -6.79
N TYR A 95 7.65 -0.99 -6.86
CA TYR A 95 8.21 -1.72 -7.99
C TYR A 95 7.83 -3.19 -7.91
N VAL A 96 7.46 -3.75 -9.06
CA VAL A 96 7.15 -5.17 -9.22
C VAL A 96 7.90 -5.75 -10.40
N ASP A 97 8.16 -7.04 -10.36
CA ASP A 97 8.81 -7.79 -11.43
C ASP A 97 7.81 -8.42 -12.41
N ASP A 98 6.63 -8.80 -11.94
CA ASP A 98 5.53 -9.34 -12.74
C ASP A 98 4.19 -8.70 -12.34
N ILE A 99 3.86 -7.61 -13.03
CA ILE A 99 2.65 -6.84 -12.75
C ILE A 99 1.38 -7.63 -13.09
N ASP A 100 1.41 -8.46 -14.13
CA ASP A 100 0.24 -9.23 -14.56
C ASP A 100 -0.13 -10.28 -13.51
N SER A 101 0.83 -11.07 -13.05
CA SER A 101 0.60 -12.08 -12.01
C SER A 101 0.08 -11.48 -10.71
N LEU A 102 0.60 -10.32 -10.28
CA LEU A 102 0.11 -9.65 -9.06
C LEU A 102 -1.31 -9.12 -9.23
N VAL A 103 -1.63 -8.54 -10.39
CA VAL A 103 -2.96 -8.00 -10.68
C VAL A 103 -4.00 -9.13 -10.80
N ASP A 104 -3.65 -10.22 -11.50
CA ASP A 104 -4.53 -11.39 -11.63
C ASP A 104 -4.82 -11.99 -10.25
N ASN A 105 -3.82 -12.12 -9.38
CA ASN A 105 -4.00 -12.57 -8.01
C ASN A 105 -4.93 -11.63 -7.21
N ALA A 106 -4.70 -10.33 -7.27
CA ALA A 106 -5.52 -9.34 -6.58
C ALA A 106 -6.98 -9.39 -7.07
N PHE A 107 -7.21 -9.49 -8.38
CA PHE A 107 -8.56 -9.59 -8.96
C PHE A 107 -9.24 -10.91 -8.60
N ALA A 108 -8.51 -12.03 -8.59
CA ALA A 108 -9.04 -13.32 -8.14
C ALA A 108 -9.46 -13.30 -6.67
N MET A 109 -8.81 -12.50 -5.84
CA MET A 109 -9.19 -12.26 -4.43
C MET A 109 -10.35 -11.24 -4.27
N GLY A 110 -10.85 -10.65 -5.37
CA GLY A 110 -11.97 -9.71 -5.38
C GLY A 110 -11.58 -8.24 -5.17
N TYR A 111 -10.29 -7.91 -5.20
CA TYR A 111 -9.84 -6.52 -5.17
C TYR A 111 -10.01 -5.83 -6.53
N HIS A 112 -9.96 -4.51 -6.55
CA HIS A 112 -10.25 -3.70 -7.71
C HIS A 112 -9.13 -2.71 -8.01
N ALA A 113 -9.13 -2.17 -9.22
CA ALA A 113 -8.22 -1.12 -9.65
C ALA A 113 -8.99 0.10 -10.17
N ARG A 114 -8.30 1.21 -10.39
CA ARG A 114 -8.87 2.41 -11.03
C ARG A 114 -9.06 2.25 -12.52
N SER A 115 -8.26 1.40 -13.18
CA SER A 115 -8.37 1.04 -14.60
C SER A 115 -8.80 -0.43 -14.75
N GLU A 116 -9.30 -0.79 -15.91
CA GLU A 116 -9.71 -2.17 -16.22
C GLU A 116 -8.54 -3.16 -16.22
N GLY A 117 -7.31 -2.68 -16.36
CA GLY A 117 -6.10 -3.48 -16.36
C GLY A 117 -4.85 -2.61 -16.37
N CYS A 118 -3.69 -3.27 -16.49
CA CYS A 118 -2.40 -2.60 -16.56
C CYS A 118 -2.31 -1.71 -17.80
N VAL A 119 -1.66 -0.55 -17.66
CA VAL A 119 -1.49 0.45 -18.72
C VAL A 119 -0.03 0.57 -19.08
N ASP A 120 0.26 0.51 -20.39
CA ASP A 120 1.60 0.79 -20.92
C ASP A 120 1.89 2.29 -20.90
N ILE A 121 3.03 2.66 -20.37
CA ILE A 121 3.50 4.05 -20.38
C ILE A 121 4.16 4.32 -21.73
N THR A 122 3.51 5.11 -22.59
CA THR A 122 3.91 5.32 -23.98
C THR A 122 4.80 6.53 -24.19
N ALA A 123 5.03 7.37 -23.16
CA ALA A 123 5.79 8.61 -23.28
C ALA A 123 6.54 8.97 -22.00
N GLY A 124 7.50 9.90 -22.13
CA GLY A 124 8.28 10.42 -21.00
C GLY A 124 9.42 9.48 -20.59
N PRO A 125 10.08 9.77 -19.45
CA PRO A 125 11.28 9.03 -18.99
C PRO A 125 11.01 7.56 -18.62
N ASN A 126 9.75 7.21 -18.39
CA ASN A 126 9.32 5.85 -18.05
C ASN A 126 8.66 5.11 -19.23
N ALA A 127 8.83 5.60 -20.47
CA ALA A 127 8.26 4.93 -21.64
C ALA A 127 8.71 3.47 -21.73
N GLY A 128 7.76 2.55 -21.99
CA GLY A 128 7.97 1.11 -22.00
C GLY A 128 7.77 0.44 -20.64
N ALA A 129 7.58 1.19 -19.58
CA ALA A 129 7.12 0.66 -18.30
C ALA A 129 5.60 0.43 -18.29
N ARG A 130 5.10 -0.28 -17.27
CA ARG A 130 3.68 -0.56 -17.07
C ARG A 130 3.26 -0.17 -15.67
N SER A 131 2.03 0.30 -15.51
CA SER A 131 1.51 0.69 -14.21
C SER A 131 0.02 0.37 -14.08
N ILE A 132 -0.43 0.21 -12.83
CA ILE A 132 -1.83 0.12 -12.42
C ILE A 132 -1.98 0.66 -11.01
N TYR A 133 -3.15 1.23 -10.70
CA TYR A 133 -3.52 1.66 -9.35
C TYR A 133 -4.53 0.67 -8.78
N LEU A 134 -4.07 -0.27 -7.96
CA LEU A 134 -4.94 -1.13 -7.15
C LEU A 134 -5.52 -0.33 -5.99
N LEU A 135 -6.74 -0.68 -5.57
CA LEU A 135 -7.40 -0.09 -4.42
C LEU A 135 -7.44 -1.11 -3.29
N ASP A 136 -6.99 -0.69 -2.11
CA ASP A 136 -7.18 -1.48 -0.91
C ASP A 136 -8.69 -1.48 -0.50
N PRO A 137 -9.10 -2.26 0.52
CA PRO A 137 -10.50 -2.32 0.94
C PRO A 137 -11.12 -0.99 1.36
N ASP A 138 -10.31 -0.02 1.79
CA ASP A 138 -10.74 1.32 2.20
C ASP A 138 -10.64 2.36 1.07
N GLY A 139 -10.15 1.94 -0.12
CA GLY A 139 -10.01 2.78 -1.31
C GLY A 139 -8.70 3.54 -1.41
N TYR A 140 -7.71 3.23 -0.55
CA TYR A 140 -6.37 3.79 -0.70
C TYR A 140 -5.67 3.18 -1.92
N ALA A 141 -4.98 4.02 -2.68
CA ALA A 141 -4.38 3.60 -3.94
C ALA A 141 -2.94 3.11 -3.75
N ILE A 142 -2.67 1.89 -4.21
CA ILE A 142 -1.33 1.33 -4.36
C ILE A 142 -1.00 1.26 -5.84
N GLU A 143 -0.03 2.05 -6.28
CA GLU A 143 0.49 1.97 -7.64
C GLU A 143 1.49 0.82 -7.73
N LEU A 144 1.24 -0.14 -8.61
CA LEU A 144 2.23 -1.12 -9.02
C LEU A 144 2.93 -0.62 -10.28
N PHE A 145 4.26 -0.71 -10.29
CA PHE A 145 5.08 -0.18 -11.37
C PHE A 145 6.12 -1.21 -11.82
N GLN A 146 5.98 -1.72 -13.03
CA GLN A 146 6.96 -2.59 -13.66
C GLN A 146 7.83 -1.78 -14.63
N LYS A 147 9.14 -1.77 -14.38
CA LYS A 147 10.09 -1.05 -15.23
C LYS A 147 10.16 -1.64 -16.64
N ALA A 148 10.47 -0.81 -17.61
CA ALA A 148 10.75 -1.27 -18.97
C ALA A 148 11.89 -2.30 -19.00
N GLY A 149 11.72 -3.35 -19.83
CA GLY A 149 12.75 -4.39 -20.02
C GLY A 149 12.92 -5.39 -18.88
N VAL A 150 12.04 -5.38 -17.88
CA VAL A 150 11.96 -6.47 -16.90
C VAL A 150 11.06 -7.55 -17.51
N PRO A 151 11.62 -8.73 -17.93
CA PRO A 151 10.79 -9.83 -18.39
C PRO A 151 9.96 -10.36 -17.22
N ALA A 152 8.73 -10.80 -17.48
CA ALA A 152 7.99 -11.61 -16.52
C ALA A 152 8.84 -12.86 -16.16
N PRO A 153 8.87 -13.29 -14.89
CA PRO A 153 9.53 -14.53 -14.54
C PRO A 153 8.94 -15.67 -15.36
N ASP A 154 9.82 -16.52 -15.91
CA ASP A 154 9.41 -17.66 -16.72
C ASP A 154 8.34 -18.48 -15.97
N SER A 155 7.16 -18.61 -16.55
CA SER A 155 6.14 -19.51 -16.03
C SER A 155 6.76 -20.89 -15.89
N PRO A 156 6.61 -21.59 -14.76
CA PRO A 156 7.14 -22.94 -14.63
C PRO A 156 6.57 -23.80 -15.75
N THR A 157 7.46 -24.24 -16.65
CA THR A 157 7.10 -25.20 -17.69
C THR A 157 6.61 -26.47 -16.99
N GLY A 158 5.28 -26.71 -17.11
CA GLY A 158 4.61 -27.89 -16.58
C GLY A 158 5.10 -29.20 -17.17
#